data_e7ad6c8c1275af0795ed29e0fe91bf15
#
_entry.id   e7ad6c8c1275af0795ed29e0fe91bf15
#
_cell.length_a   1.000
_cell.length_b   1.000
_cell.length_c   1.000
_cell.angle_alpha   90.00
_cell.angle_beta   90.00
_cell.angle_gamma   90.00
#
_symmetry.space_group_name_H-M   'P 1'
#
loop_
_entity.id
_entity.type
_entity.pdbx_description
1 polymer ?
#
loop_
_entity_poly.entity_id
_entity_poly.type
_entity_poly.pdbx_seq_one_letter_code
_entity_poly.pdbx_strand_id
1 'polypeptide(L)'
;MFYWLNILMLTLVLIPGIGSIRYGARRWFDFGVTQFQPSEMAKIAFVMAMAAFLSRPRGELTDYRILLKGIGLAALPFLLILLEPDLGSSLMILPTGLAMMYVAGAPASFVRKLIGGFVLIVGLALAYVFFVPNDWKPIQLPDYQKRRLMVYFGVDYAKHYAGPGATDAEIRRAHALQRQDSYNVAQAMISVGSGGLTGKGWKKGIQNTYGYLPRGVAHNDFIFSVIAEESGFVGSTLVVLLYGTIIVVGIRTASRCRDRLGRIIATGVVTLLFCHVFVNIGMNIRMVPVTGLPLPLLSSGGSSVVCSLMALGLLENVRLYQKDN
;
A
#
# COMPACT_ATOMS: atom_id res chain seq x y z
N MET A 1 14.38 12.36 15.82
CA MET A 1 15.19 12.92 14.72
C MET A 1 14.83 12.28 13.38
N PHE A 2 14.95 10.95 13.19
CA PHE A 2 14.67 10.25 11.93
C PHE A 2 13.26 10.47 11.35
N TYR A 3 12.22 10.46 12.17
CA TYR A 3 10.84 10.76 11.77
C TYR A 3 10.70 12.18 11.18
N TRP A 4 11.20 13.20 11.85
CA TRP A 4 11.10 14.59 11.39
C TRP A 4 11.91 14.85 10.12
N LEU A 5 13.05 14.17 9.95
CA LEU A 5 13.80 14.20 8.70
C LEU A 5 12.94 13.66 7.54
N ASN A 6 12.22 12.55 7.76
CA ASN A 6 11.33 12.00 6.75
C ASN A 6 10.12 12.90 6.45
N ILE A 7 9.54 13.54 7.47
CA ILE A 7 8.49 14.55 7.26
C ILE A 7 9.01 15.71 6.40
N LEU A 8 10.22 16.17 6.65
CA LEU A 8 10.88 17.20 5.82
C LEU A 8 11.05 16.71 4.38
N MET A 9 11.51 15.47 4.17
CA MET A 9 11.68 14.89 2.82
C MET A 9 10.34 14.76 2.07
N LEU A 10 9.26 14.31 2.75
CA LEU A 10 7.92 14.27 2.19
C LEU A 10 7.42 15.68 1.80
N THR A 11 7.74 16.68 2.61
CA THR A 11 7.36 18.07 2.30
C THR A 11 8.17 18.61 1.12
N LEU A 12 9.48 18.34 1.08
CA LEU A 12 10.37 18.82 0.02
C LEU A 12 10.02 18.19 -1.34
N VAL A 13 9.61 16.93 -1.39
CA VAL A 13 9.26 16.27 -2.67
C VAL A 13 8.03 16.90 -3.32
N LEU A 14 7.15 17.54 -2.56
CA LEU A 14 5.99 18.27 -3.09
C LEU A 14 6.36 19.56 -3.79
N ILE A 15 7.54 20.14 -3.49
CA ILE A 15 7.96 21.43 -4.04
C ILE A 15 8.33 21.28 -5.53
N PRO A 16 7.78 22.14 -6.42
CA PRO A 16 8.18 22.19 -7.82
C PRO A 16 9.69 22.43 -7.98
N GLY A 17 10.34 21.63 -8.82
CA GLY A 17 11.79 21.74 -9.06
C GLY A 17 12.66 20.85 -8.17
N ILE A 18 12.15 20.35 -7.03
CA ILE A 18 12.90 19.42 -6.15
C ILE A 18 12.41 17.98 -6.40
N GLY A 19 11.10 17.74 -6.37
CA GLY A 19 10.53 16.44 -6.70
C GLY A 19 10.33 16.23 -8.20
N SER A 20 10.69 15.05 -8.71
CA SER A 20 10.48 14.65 -10.10
C SER A 20 9.04 14.15 -10.32
N ILE A 21 8.45 14.50 -11.48
CA ILE A 21 7.12 14.05 -11.87
C ILE A 21 7.27 12.77 -12.71
N ARG A 22 6.67 11.67 -12.23
CA ARG A 22 6.55 10.43 -12.98
C ARG A 22 5.14 9.87 -12.88
N TYR A 23 4.62 9.36 -13.97
CA TYR A 23 3.24 8.82 -14.05
C TYR A 23 2.18 9.80 -13.53
N GLY A 24 2.42 11.12 -13.75
CA GLY A 24 1.49 12.17 -13.34
C GLY A 24 1.52 12.55 -11.85
N ALA A 25 2.46 12.01 -11.07
CA ALA A 25 2.60 12.31 -9.65
C ALA A 25 4.04 12.68 -9.28
N ARG A 26 4.18 13.60 -8.32
CA ARG A 26 5.47 14.05 -7.81
C ARG A 26 5.77 13.34 -6.50
N ARG A 27 6.60 12.25 -6.57
CA ARG A 27 6.84 11.33 -5.46
C ARG A 27 8.30 10.92 -5.30
N TRP A 28 9.18 11.34 -6.22
CA TRP A 28 10.54 10.83 -6.34
C TRP A 28 11.56 11.93 -6.28
N PHE A 29 12.66 11.70 -5.57
CA PHE A 29 13.90 12.42 -5.80
C PHE A 29 14.68 11.66 -6.86
N ASP A 30 15.10 12.36 -7.92
CA ASP A 30 15.89 11.79 -9.01
C ASP A 30 17.34 12.27 -8.88
N PHE A 31 18.22 11.33 -8.57
CA PHE A 31 19.65 11.59 -8.46
C PHE A 31 20.41 11.15 -9.74
N GLY A 32 19.71 10.98 -10.84
CA GLY A 32 20.26 10.55 -12.13
C GLY A 32 20.45 9.03 -12.22
N VAL A 33 21.30 8.46 -11.41
CA VAL A 33 21.58 7.01 -11.38
C VAL A 33 20.55 6.24 -10.54
N THR A 34 20.08 6.84 -9.47
CA THR A 34 19.14 6.22 -8.52
C THR A 34 17.95 7.12 -8.24
N GLN A 35 16.82 6.50 -7.96
CA GLN A 35 15.60 7.20 -7.59
C GLN A 35 15.23 6.82 -6.17
N PHE A 36 14.89 7.81 -5.38
CA PHE A 36 14.49 7.62 -4.00
C PHE A 36 13.05 8.09 -3.79
N GLN A 37 12.23 7.24 -3.20
CA GLN A 37 10.86 7.55 -2.84
C GLN A 37 10.75 7.77 -1.33
N PRO A 38 10.52 9.01 -0.87
CA PRO A 38 10.44 9.31 0.57
C PRO A 38 9.32 8.56 1.30
N SER A 39 8.19 8.29 0.64
CA SER A 39 7.06 7.58 1.24
C SER A 39 7.41 6.14 1.66
N GLU A 40 8.36 5.48 0.99
CA GLU A 40 8.85 4.15 1.40
C GLU A 40 9.59 4.22 2.75
N MET A 41 10.50 5.18 2.89
CA MET A 41 11.26 5.39 4.12
C MET A 41 10.37 5.91 5.26
N ALA A 42 9.39 6.74 4.94
CA ALA A 42 8.45 7.32 5.91
C ALA A 42 7.65 6.26 6.66
N LYS A 43 7.32 5.12 6.04
CA LYS A 43 6.63 4.01 6.70
C LYS A 43 7.48 3.40 7.82
N ILE A 44 8.79 3.24 7.59
CA ILE A 44 9.72 2.73 8.61
C ILE A 44 9.94 3.77 9.72
N ALA A 45 10.16 5.03 9.32
CA ALA A 45 10.33 6.13 10.28
C ALA A 45 9.07 6.29 11.16
N PHE A 46 7.89 6.11 10.58
CA PHE A 46 6.63 6.09 11.32
C PHE A 46 6.59 4.94 12.33
N VAL A 47 6.93 3.71 11.94
CA VAL A 47 6.96 2.55 12.85
C VAL A 47 7.89 2.82 14.03
N MET A 48 9.10 3.32 13.79
CA MET A 48 10.06 3.63 14.85
C MET A 48 9.55 4.74 15.78
N ALA A 49 9.03 5.83 15.24
CA ALA A 49 8.52 6.96 16.03
C ALA A 49 7.29 6.57 16.84
N MET A 50 6.37 5.83 16.22
CA MET A 50 5.16 5.35 16.87
C MET A 50 5.48 4.34 17.98
N ALA A 51 6.46 3.45 17.78
CA ALA A 51 6.92 2.53 18.80
C ALA A 51 7.53 3.26 19.99
N ALA A 52 8.42 4.23 19.75
CA ALA A 52 8.99 5.07 20.80
C ALA A 52 7.91 5.86 21.55
N PHE A 53 6.92 6.38 20.84
CA PHE A 53 5.80 7.09 21.44
C PHE A 53 4.92 6.18 22.32
N LEU A 54 4.64 4.95 21.88
CA LEU A 54 3.76 4.00 22.57
C LEU A 54 4.49 3.14 23.61
N SER A 55 5.81 3.19 23.71
CA SER A 55 6.58 2.46 24.73
C SER A 55 6.42 3.01 26.15
N ARG A 56 5.62 4.08 26.34
CA ARG A 56 5.19 4.68 27.61
C ARG A 56 4.48 3.67 28.51
N PRO A 57 4.40 3.95 29.85
CA PRO A 57 3.62 3.13 30.77
C PRO A 57 2.17 2.94 30.30
N ARG A 58 1.62 1.73 30.53
CA ARG A 58 0.25 1.41 30.08
C ARG A 58 -0.82 2.35 30.66
N GLY A 59 -0.63 2.81 31.90
CA GLY A 59 -1.56 3.74 32.54
C GLY A 59 -1.73 5.05 31.79
N GLU A 60 -0.68 5.54 31.15
CA GLU A 60 -0.76 6.75 30.32
C GLU A 60 -1.53 6.53 29.03
N LEU A 61 -1.52 5.31 28.45
CA LEU A 61 -2.22 4.99 27.19
C LEU A 61 -3.75 4.84 27.37
N THR A 62 -4.27 5.00 28.57
CA THR A 62 -5.71 5.14 28.82
C THR A 62 -6.18 6.59 28.67
N ASP A 63 -5.25 7.56 28.73
CA ASP A 63 -5.57 8.97 28.52
C ASP A 63 -5.86 9.25 27.03
N TYR A 64 -7.05 9.76 26.77
CA TYR A 64 -7.53 10.10 25.44
C TYR A 64 -6.64 11.14 24.74
N ARG A 65 -6.05 12.06 25.49
CA ARG A 65 -5.14 13.09 24.98
C ARG A 65 -3.85 12.49 24.42
N ILE A 66 -3.33 11.44 25.07
CA ILE A 66 -2.13 10.73 24.58
C ILE A 66 -2.46 9.92 23.33
N LEU A 67 -3.61 9.25 23.32
CA LEU A 67 -4.05 8.51 22.15
C LEU A 67 -4.27 9.43 20.93
N LEU A 68 -4.84 10.61 21.12
CA LEU A 68 -4.99 11.63 20.07
C LEU A 68 -3.64 12.12 19.54
N LYS A 69 -2.62 12.29 20.39
CA LYS A 69 -1.25 12.61 19.93
C LYS A 69 -0.67 11.48 19.08
N GLY A 70 -0.94 10.21 19.43
CA GLY A 70 -0.57 9.05 18.61
C GLY A 70 -1.26 9.05 17.24
N ILE A 71 -2.55 9.42 17.19
CA ILE A 71 -3.25 9.63 15.92
C ILE A 71 -2.60 10.75 15.10
N GLY A 72 -2.26 11.88 15.73
CA GLY A 72 -1.56 12.99 15.07
C GLY A 72 -0.23 12.56 14.48
N LEU A 73 0.53 11.69 15.18
CA LEU A 73 1.78 11.13 14.68
C LEU A 73 1.58 10.24 13.44
N ALA A 74 0.45 9.53 13.33
CA ALA A 74 0.08 8.75 12.15
C ALA A 74 -0.51 9.63 11.03
N ALA A 75 -1.32 10.62 11.39
CA ALA A 75 -2.03 11.47 10.43
C ALA A 75 -1.08 12.35 9.61
N LEU A 76 0.02 12.82 10.20
CA LEU A 76 0.96 13.72 9.52
C LEU A 76 1.60 13.06 8.28
N PRO A 77 2.30 11.91 8.39
CA PRO A 77 2.84 11.25 7.19
C PRO A 77 1.73 10.72 6.28
N PHE A 78 0.60 10.26 6.81
CA PHE A 78 -0.56 9.85 6.02
C PHE A 78 -1.04 10.97 5.07
N LEU A 79 -1.25 12.17 5.60
CA LEU A 79 -1.73 13.31 4.82
C LEU A 79 -0.69 13.79 3.80
N LEU A 80 0.60 13.84 4.18
CA LEU A 80 1.66 14.24 3.26
C LEU A 80 1.77 13.26 2.08
N ILE A 81 1.75 11.96 2.34
CA ILE A 81 1.80 10.92 1.29
C ILE A 81 0.53 10.96 0.43
N LEU A 82 -0.62 11.27 1.03
CA LEU A 82 -1.87 11.45 0.28
C LEU A 82 -1.80 12.65 -0.67
N LEU A 83 -1.12 13.74 -0.27
CA LEU A 83 -0.85 14.91 -1.11
C LEU A 83 0.13 14.61 -2.26
N GLU A 84 0.96 13.58 -2.13
CA GLU A 84 1.80 13.04 -3.22
C GLU A 84 1.02 12.18 -4.22
N PRO A 85 -0.28 12.22 -4.26
CA PRO A 85 -1.30 11.27 -4.75
C PRO A 85 -0.94 9.77 -4.63
N ASP A 86 -0.28 9.36 -3.53
CA ASP A 86 0.06 7.97 -3.25
C ASP A 86 -0.89 7.34 -2.21
N LEU A 87 -2.08 6.98 -2.69
CA LEU A 87 -3.12 6.38 -1.86
C LEU A 87 -2.66 5.02 -1.28
N GLY A 88 -1.92 4.23 -2.06
CA GLY A 88 -1.43 2.92 -1.61
C GLY A 88 -0.54 3.02 -0.38
N SER A 89 0.52 3.81 -0.47
CA SER A 89 1.47 3.99 0.65
C SER A 89 0.83 4.68 1.85
N SER A 90 -0.06 5.66 1.65
CA SER A 90 -0.75 6.32 2.76
C SER A 90 -1.64 5.36 3.55
N LEU A 91 -2.42 4.52 2.86
CA LEU A 91 -3.29 3.54 3.52
C LEU A 91 -2.55 2.50 4.36
N MET A 92 -1.26 2.24 4.11
CA MET A 92 -0.47 1.29 4.92
C MET A 92 -0.21 1.80 6.34
N ILE A 93 -0.18 3.12 6.55
CA ILE A 93 0.07 3.73 7.86
C ILE A 93 -1.05 3.42 8.85
N LEU A 94 -2.31 3.41 8.38
CA LEU A 94 -3.47 3.26 9.26
C LEU A 94 -3.54 1.89 9.95
N PRO A 95 -3.57 0.74 9.25
CA PRO A 95 -3.60 -0.57 9.91
C PRO A 95 -2.35 -0.81 10.76
N THR A 96 -1.18 -0.30 10.32
CA THR A 96 0.06 -0.40 11.07
C THR A 96 -0.04 0.35 12.39
N GLY A 97 -0.48 1.59 12.39
CA GLY A 97 -0.68 2.40 13.60
C GLY A 97 -1.71 1.80 14.55
N LEU A 98 -2.84 1.29 14.01
CA LEU A 98 -3.88 0.63 14.80
C LEU A 98 -3.39 -0.64 15.50
N ALA A 99 -2.66 -1.50 14.78
CA ALA A 99 -2.07 -2.71 15.35
C ALA A 99 -1.05 -2.39 16.44
N MET A 100 -0.19 -1.38 16.22
CA MET A 100 0.78 -0.92 17.20
C MET A 100 0.08 -0.35 18.46
N MET A 101 -0.95 0.47 18.31
CA MET A 101 -1.74 0.99 19.43
C MET A 101 -2.39 -0.14 20.25
N TYR A 102 -2.99 -1.11 19.57
CA TYR A 102 -3.64 -2.25 20.21
C TYR A 102 -2.64 -3.07 21.05
N VAL A 103 -1.50 -3.44 20.46
CA VAL A 103 -0.45 -4.22 21.17
C VAL A 103 0.22 -3.42 22.27
N ALA A 104 0.32 -2.10 22.14
CA ALA A 104 0.80 -1.21 23.20
C ALA A 104 -0.12 -1.15 24.42
N GLY A 105 -1.40 -1.55 24.28
CA GLY A 105 -2.37 -1.59 25.35
C GLY A 105 -3.37 -0.44 25.34
N ALA A 106 -3.59 0.21 24.21
CA ALA A 106 -4.70 1.14 24.05
C ALA A 106 -6.05 0.42 24.26
N PRO A 107 -7.06 1.08 24.87
CA PRO A 107 -8.36 0.45 25.11
C PRO A 107 -8.98 -0.08 23.81
N ALA A 108 -9.43 -1.34 23.83
CA ALA A 108 -10.03 -1.96 22.64
C ALA A 108 -11.26 -1.21 22.12
N SER A 109 -12.01 -0.54 23.03
CA SER A 109 -13.12 0.34 22.67
C SER A 109 -12.68 1.53 21.81
N PHE A 110 -11.50 2.11 22.12
CA PHE A 110 -10.93 3.21 21.34
C PHE A 110 -10.52 2.73 19.94
N VAL A 111 -9.80 1.61 19.84
CA VAL A 111 -9.37 1.03 18.57
C VAL A 111 -10.59 0.67 17.69
N ARG A 112 -11.63 0.07 18.27
CA ARG A 112 -12.88 -0.23 17.54
C ARG A 112 -13.58 1.03 17.03
N LYS A 113 -13.61 2.12 17.81
CA LYS A 113 -14.17 3.41 17.36
C LYS A 113 -13.37 3.99 16.19
N LEU A 114 -12.04 3.88 16.20
CA LEU A 114 -11.20 4.32 15.10
C LEU A 114 -11.46 3.51 13.83
N ILE A 115 -11.54 2.18 13.95
CA ILE A 115 -11.85 1.30 12.81
C ILE A 115 -13.26 1.63 12.27
N GLY A 116 -14.25 1.74 13.13
CA GLY A 116 -15.63 2.08 12.74
C GLY A 116 -15.71 3.45 12.08
N GLY A 117 -15.03 4.46 12.63
CA GLY A 117 -14.93 5.78 12.03
C GLY A 117 -14.26 5.76 10.66
N PHE A 118 -13.17 5.01 10.51
CA PHE A 118 -12.51 4.85 9.21
C PHE A 118 -13.41 4.18 8.18
N VAL A 119 -14.06 3.06 8.54
CA VAL A 119 -15.01 2.35 7.66
C VAL A 119 -16.17 3.27 7.25
N LEU A 120 -16.69 4.06 8.19
CA LEU A 120 -17.73 5.04 7.90
C LEU A 120 -17.25 6.11 6.92
N ILE A 121 -16.06 6.69 7.13
CA ILE A 121 -15.49 7.70 6.24
C ILE A 121 -15.28 7.14 4.84
N VAL A 122 -14.73 5.91 4.72
CA VAL A 122 -14.54 5.25 3.42
C VAL A 122 -15.89 4.97 2.76
N GLY A 123 -16.88 4.47 3.51
CA GLY A 123 -18.24 4.24 2.99
C GLY A 123 -18.90 5.52 2.48
N LEU A 124 -18.79 6.62 3.24
CA LEU A 124 -19.31 7.93 2.82
C LEU A 124 -18.55 8.48 1.60
N ALA A 125 -17.23 8.31 1.54
CA ALA A 125 -16.43 8.71 0.39
C ALA A 125 -16.81 7.93 -0.87
N LEU A 126 -17.02 6.61 -0.77
CA LEU A 126 -17.52 5.80 -1.88
C LEU A 126 -18.93 6.21 -2.29
N ALA A 127 -19.82 6.41 -1.34
CA ALA A 127 -21.18 6.90 -1.62
C ALA A 127 -21.15 8.27 -2.32
N TYR A 128 -20.28 9.19 -1.86
CA TYR A 128 -20.06 10.48 -2.50
C TYR A 128 -19.57 10.35 -3.95
N VAL A 129 -18.62 9.44 -4.20
CA VAL A 129 -18.07 9.23 -5.55
C VAL A 129 -19.13 8.69 -6.51
N PHE A 130 -19.94 7.74 -6.08
CA PHE A 130 -20.86 7.02 -6.97
C PHE A 130 -22.26 7.60 -7.06
N PHE A 131 -22.77 8.21 -5.99
CA PHE A 131 -24.16 8.65 -5.93
C PHE A 131 -24.38 10.15 -6.07
N VAL A 132 -23.35 11.00 -5.77
CA VAL A 132 -23.50 12.44 -5.91
C VAL A 132 -23.26 12.84 -7.36
N PRO A 133 -24.17 13.63 -8.01
CA PRO A 133 -23.97 14.16 -9.36
C PRO A 133 -22.70 15.05 -9.45
N ASN A 134 -22.02 15.02 -10.59
CA ASN A 134 -20.75 15.75 -10.76
C ASN A 134 -20.91 17.26 -10.56
N ASP A 135 -22.04 17.82 -10.95
CA ASP A 135 -22.35 19.26 -10.83
C ASP A 135 -22.47 19.73 -9.36
N TRP A 136 -22.71 18.80 -8.44
CA TRP A 136 -22.90 19.06 -7.01
C TRP A 136 -21.65 18.72 -6.17
N LYS A 137 -20.55 18.34 -6.81
CA LYS A 137 -19.32 17.93 -6.12
C LYS A 137 -18.38 19.11 -5.86
N PRO A 138 -18.34 19.68 -4.64
CA PRO A 138 -17.36 20.70 -4.26
C PRO A 138 -15.93 20.14 -4.20
N ILE A 139 -15.77 18.84 -3.90
CA ILE A 139 -14.47 18.17 -3.84
C ILE A 139 -14.39 17.19 -5.00
N GLN A 140 -13.46 17.45 -5.92
CA GLN A 140 -13.19 16.54 -7.03
C GLN A 140 -12.00 15.66 -6.68
N LEU A 141 -12.23 14.36 -6.61
CA LEU A 141 -11.11 13.40 -6.57
C LEU A 141 -10.34 13.46 -7.88
N PRO A 142 -9.00 13.32 -7.85
CA PRO A 142 -8.20 13.19 -9.06
C PRO A 142 -8.76 12.10 -9.97
N ASP A 143 -8.93 12.40 -11.25
CA ASP A 143 -9.60 11.50 -12.22
C ASP A 143 -9.02 10.10 -12.24
N TYR A 144 -7.69 9.96 -12.07
CA TYR A 144 -7.06 8.64 -12.08
C TYR A 144 -7.46 7.77 -10.87
N GLN A 145 -7.71 8.35 -9.67
CA GLN A 145 -8.19 7.61 -8.50
C GLN A 145 -9.63 7.15 -8.68
N LYS A 146 -10.47 8.05 -9.18
CA LYS A 146 -11.86 7.76 -9.50
C LYS A 146 -11.96 6.64 -10.54
N ARG A 147 -11.17 6.69 -11.61
CA ARG A 147 -11.12 5.66 -12.65
C ARG A 147 -10.68 4.30 -12.12
N ARG A 148 -9.68 4.23 -11.22
CA ARG A 148 -9.27 2.97 -10.57
C ARG A 148 -10.40 2.32 -9.77
N LEU A 149 -11.18 3.12 -9.02
CA LEU A 149 -12.35 2.65 -8.31
C LEU A 149 -13.43 2.14 -9.25
N MET A 150 -13.70 2.88 -10.34
CA MET A 150 -14.67 2.47 -11.35
C MET A 150 -14.29 1.16 -12.06
N VAL A 151 -13.01 0.98 -12.40
CA VAL A 151 -12.49 -0.29 -12.96
C VAL A 151 -12.69 -1.43 -11.97
N TYR A 152 -12.40 -1.19 -10.70
CA TYR A 152 -12.55 -2.22 -9.66
C TYR A 152 -14.01 -2.64 -9.49
N PHE A 153 -14.94 -1.69 -9.38
CA PHE A 153 -16.37 -1.96 -9.22
C PHE A 153 -17.07 -2.33 -10.54
N GLY A 154 -16.38 -2.30 -11.67
CA GLY A 154 -16.95 -2.62 -12.98
C GLY A 154 -17.99 -1.61 -13.47
N VAL A 155 -17.88 -0.35 -13.06
CA VAL A 155 -18.78 0.73 -13.47
C VAL A 155 -18.54 1.10 -14.92
N ASP A 156 -19.62 1.20 -15.70
CA ASP A 156 -19.56 1.62 -17.09
C ASP A 156 -19.22 3.13 -17.21
N TYR A 157 -18.10 3.42 -17.86
CA TYR A 157 -17.65 4.80 -18.08
C TYR A 157 -18.60 5.61 -18.97
N ALA A 158 -19.29 4.95 -19.92
CA ALA A 158 -20.24 5.64 -20.78
C ALA A 158 -21.40 6.26 -19.95
N LYS A 159 -21.93 5.49 -18.99
CA LYS A 159 -22.99 5.99 -18.09
C LYS A 159 -22.52 7.13 -17.18
N HIS A 160 -21.22 7.18 -16.85
CA HIS A 160 -20.71 8.12 -15.86
C HIS A 160 -20.11 9.39 -16.49
N TYR A 161 -19.43 9.28 -17.64
CA TYR A 161 -18.74 10.39 -18.30
C TYR A 161 -19.51 10.98 -19.49
N ALA A 162 -20.33 10.17 -20.16
CA ALA A 162 -21.04 10.62 -21.35
C ALA A 162 -22.40 11.28 -21.02
N GLY A 163 -23.04 10.92 -19.90
CA GLY A 163 -24.30 11.50 -19.46
C GLY A 163 -25.52 11.11 -20.31
N PRO A 164 -26.74 11.51 -19.88
CA PRO A 164 -27.95 11.31 -20.67
C PRO A 164 -27.96 12.24 -21.91
N GLY A 165 -28.05 11.65 -23.09
CA GLY A 165 -28.03 12.40 -24.37
C GLY A 165 -26.67 12.53 -25.04
N ALA A 166 -25.65 11.78 -24.56
CA ALA A 166 -24.32 11.76 -25.16
C ALA A 166 -24.33 11.23 -26.58
N THR A 167 -23.48 11.79 -27.43
CA THR A 167 -23.26 11.33 -28.78
C THR A 167 -22.55 9.99 -28.82
N ASP A 168 -22.72 9.21 -29.89
CA ASP A 168 -22.00 7.94 -30.11
C ASP A 168 -20.49 8.10 -30.05
N ALA A 169 -19.98 9.27 -30.40
CA ALA A 169 -18.54 9.57 -30.35
C ALA A 169 -18.05 9.69 -28.89
N GLU A 170 -18.82 10.33 -28.01
CA GLU A 170 -18.50 10.46 -26.57
C GLU A 170 -18.58 9.10 -25.87
N ILE A 171 -19.60 8.29 -26.19
CA ILE A 171 -19.73 6.91 -25.68
C ILE A 171 -18.53 6.08 -26.10
N ARG A 172 -18.12 6.13 -27.35
CA ARG A 172 -16.93 5.40 -27.84
C ARG A 172 -15.65 5.86 -27.16
N ARG A 173 -15.48 7.16 -26.90
CA ARG A 173 -14.34 7.70 -26.16
C ARG A 173 -14.31 7.21 -24.71
N ALA A 174 -15.44 7.19 -24.02
CA ALA A 174 -15.57 6.69 -22.66
C ALA A 174 -15.20 5.19 -22.57
N HIS A 175 -15.69 4.36 -23.50
CA HIS A 175 -15.34 2.93 -23.55
C HIS A 175 -13.87 2.70 -23.94
N ALA A 176 -13.28 3.54 -24.81
CA ALA A 176 -11.86 3.44 -25.13
C ALA A 176 -10.99 3.73 -23.90
N LEU A 177 -11.35 4.77 -23.13
CA LEU A 177 -10.69 5.13 -21.88
C LEU A 177 -10.83 4.02 -20.82
N GLN A 178 -12.01 3.44 -20.68
CA GLN A 178 -12.26 2.31 -19.77
C GLN A 178 -11.40 1.10 -20.11
N ARG A 179 -11.31 0.75 -21.41
CA ARG A 179 -10.43 -0.34 -21.88
C ARG A 179 -8.97 -0.06 -21.55
N GLN A 180 -8.50 1.18 -21.75
CA GLN A 180 -7.13 1.57 -21.42
C GLN A 180 -6.84 1.44 -19.92
N ASP A 181 -7.72 1.94 -19.06
CA ASP A 181 -7.55 1.91 -17.61
C ASP A 181 -7.65 0.50 -17.02
N SER A 182 -8.50 -0.37 -17.60
CA SER A 182 -8.68 -1.75 -17.16
C SER A 182 -7.65 -2.73 -17.75
N TYR A 183 -6.90 -2.30 -18.78
CA TYR A 183 -6.01 -3.17 -19.54
C TYR A 183 -4.99 -3.91 -18.66
N ASN A 184 -4.23 -3.20 -17.85
CA ASN A 184 -3.19 -3.80 -17.00
C ASN A 184 -3.76 -4.82 -16.02
N VAL A 185 -4.92 -4.54 -15.44
CA VAL A 185 -5.60 -5.45 -14.52
C VAL A 185 -6.08 -6.70 -15.23
N ALA A 186 -6.66 -6.54 -16.42
CA ALA A 186 -7.11 -7.66 -17.24
C ALA A 186 -5.94 -8.56 -17.65
N GLN A 187 -4.82 -7.96 -18.10
CA GLN A 187 -3.62 -8.73 -18.47
C GLN A 187 -2.99 -9.44 -17.27
N ALA A 188 -2.97 -8.80 -16.08
CA ALA A 188 -2.50 -9.42 -14.87
C ALA A 188 -3.35 -10.64 -14.47
N MET A 189 -4.68 -10.54 -14.57
CA MET A 189 -5.58 -11.67 -14.32
C MET A 189 -5.40 -12.80 -15.33
N ILE A 190 -5.21 -12.46 -16.63
CA ILE A 190 -4.91 -13.45 -17.68
C ILE A 190 -3.58 -14.16 -17.37
N SER A 191 -2.55 -13.42 -16.95
CA SER A 191 -1.26 -13.99 -16.53
C SER A 191 -1.49 -15.04 -15.43
N VAL A 192 -2.14 -14.66 -14.34
CA VAL A 192 -2.40 -15.57 -13.20
C VAL A 192 -3.19 -16.79 -13.65
N GLY A 193 -4.27 -16.60 -14.43
CA GLY A 193 -5.12 -17.70 -14.89
C GLY A 193 -4.44 -18.63 -15.90
N SER A 194 -3.53 -18.10 -16.71
CA SER A 194 -2.85 -18.87 -17.77
C SER A 194 -1.68 -19.73 -17.28
N GLY A 195 -1.22 -19.52 -16.03
CA GLY A 195 -0.11 -20.27 -15.45
C GLY A 195 -0.43 -21.74 -15.14
N GLY A 196 -1.70 -22.11 -14.95
CA GLY A 196 -2.09 -23.46 -14.60
C GLY A 196 -1.43 -23.98 -13.31
N LEU A 197 -1.19 -25.27 -13.20
CA LEU A 197 -0.58 -25.86 -12.00
C LEU A 197 0.93 -25.61 -11.89
N THR A 198 1.68 -25.82 -12.97
CA THR A 198 3.15 -25.82 -12.96
C THR A 198 3.77 -24.62 -13.66
N GLY A 199 2.96 -23.75 -14.24
CA GLY A 199 3.43 -22.58 -14.99
C GLY A 199 3.91 -22.91 -16.41
N LYS A 200 4.25 -21.84 -17.16
CA LYS A 200 4.77 -21.92 -18.53
C LYS A 200 6.30 -22.11 -18.57
N GLY A 201 6.96 -21.95 -17.44
CA GLY A 201 8.42 -21.99 -17.28
C GLY A 201 9.05 -20.60 -17.19
N TRP A 202 10.26 -20.55 -16.65
CA TRP A 202 11.02 -19.33 -16.43
C TRP A 202 11.26 -18.56 -17.74
N LYS A 203 10.91 -17.27 -17.74
CA LYS A 203 10.97 -16.35 -18.88
C LYS A 203 10.14 -16.79 -20.12
N LYS A 204 9.22 -17.74 -19.95
CA LYS A 204 8.31 -18.20 -21.02
C LYS A 204 6.89 -17.67 -20.85
N GLY A 205 6.66 -16.76 -19.92
CA GLY A 205 5.39 -16.07 -19.73
C GLY A 205 5.04 -15.23 -20.96
N ILE A 206 3.89 -15.48 -21.58
CA ILE A 206 3.45 -14.82 -22.81
C ILE A 206 3.18 -13.34 -22.55
N GLN A 207 2.53 -13.02 -21.44
CA GLN A 207 2.12 -11.66 -21.11
C GLN A 207 3.31 -10.72 -20.91
N ASN A 208 4.38 -11.22 -20.30
CA ASN A 208 5.61 -10.46 -20.09
C ASN A 208 6.51 -10.46 -21.33
N THR A 209 6.66 -11.59 -22.02
CA THR A 209 7.56 -11.76 -23.16
C THR A 209 7.11 -10.97 -24.38
N TYR A 210 5.81 -10.97 -24.70
CA TYR A 210 5.25 -10.21 -25.82
C TYR A 210 4.85 -8.77 -25.43
N GLY A 211 5.06 -8.36 -24.20
CA GLY A 211 4.81 -6.98 -23.73
C GLY A 211 3.35 -6.61 -23.60
N TYR A 212 2.45 -7.59 -23.50
CA TYR A 212 1.04 -7.34 -23.20
C TYR A 212 0.90 -6.70 -21.81
N LEU A 213 1.72 -7.10 -20.84
CA LEU A 213 1.88 -6.38 -19.57
C LEU A 213 3.15 -5.52 -19.67
N PRO A 214 3.04 -4.17 -19.66
CA PRO A 214 4.19 -3.29 -19.86
C PRO A 214 5.29 -3.55 -18.83
N ARG A 215 6.55 -3.66 -19.25
CA ARG A 215 7.69 -4.07 -18.41
C ARG A 215 7.82 -3.24 -17.12
N GLY A 216 7.65 -1.92 -17.17
CA GLY A 216 7.75 -1.05 -16.01
C GLY A 216 6.68 -1.30 -14.95
N VAL A 217 5.54 -1.88 -15.34
CA VAL A 217 4.41 -2.22 -14.46
C VAL A 217 4.48 -3.69 -14.05
N ALA A 218 4.86 -4.59 -14.97
CA ALA A 218 4.98 -6.02 -14.76
C ALA A 218 5.97 -6.36 -13.63
N HIS A 219 7.18 -5.76 -13.67
CA HIS A 219 8.24 -6.04 -12.70
C HIS A 219 8.10 -5.30 -11.37
N ASN A 220 7.15 -4.39 -11.26
CA ASN A 220 6.88 -3.61 -10.05
C ASN A 220 5.58 -4.06 -9.40
N ASP A 221 4.47 -3.54 -9.90
CA ASP A 221 3.17 -3.67 -9.27
C ASP A 221 2.55 -5.05 -9.49
N PHE A 222 2.80 -5.66 -10.66
CA PHE A 222 2.21 -6.94 -11.08
C PHE A 222 3.20 -8.09 -11.13
N ILE A 223 4.29 -8.03 -10.35
CA ILE A 223 5.30 -9.09 -10.30
C ILE A 223 4.70 -10.45 -9.90
N PHE A 224 3.71 -10.47 -9.01
CA PHE A 224 3.03 -11.69 -8.63
C PHE A 224 2.32 -12.37 -9.81
N SER A 225 1.72 -11.59 -10.70
CA SER A 225 1.09 -12.13 -11.93
C SER A 225 2.11 -12.77 -12.86
N VAL A 226 3.32 -12.18 -12.99
CA VAL A 226 4.43 -12.75 -13.77
C VAL A 226 4.89 -14.08 -13.16
N ILE A 227 5.08 -14.10 -11.83
CA ILE A 227 5.46 -15.34 -11.11
C ILE A 227 4.39 -16.41 -11.30
N ALA A 228 3.11 -16.05 -11.18
CA ALA A 228 2.00 -16.97 -11.35
C ALA A 228 1.92 -17.54 -12.78
N GLU A 229 2.21 -16.75 -13.81
CA GLU A 229 2.26 -17.23 -15.18
C GLU A 229 3.42 -18.19 -15.42
N GLU A 230 4.61 -17.86 -14.90
CA GLU A 230 5.84 -18.63 -15.14
C GLU A 230 5.94 -19.90 -14.29
N SER A 231 5.54 -19.85 -13.02
CA SER A 231 5.66 -20.96 -12.06
C SER A 231 4.32 -21.59 -11.64
N GLY A 232 3.21 -21.08 -12.13
CA GLY A 232 1.88 -21.62 -11.93
C GLY A 232 1.39 -21.54 -10.47
N PHE A 233 0.38 -22.33 -10.17
CA PHE A 233 -0.22 -22.42 -8.84
C PHE A 233 0.77 -22.87 -7.78
N VAL A 234 1.63 -23.85 -8.10
CA VAL A 234 2.64 -24.39 -7.15
C VAL A 234 3.64 -23.29 -6.76
N GLY A 235 4.20 -22.56 -7.73
CA GLY A 235 5.15 -21.49 -7.44
C GLY A 235 4.51 -20.31 -6.72
N SER A 236 3.30 -19.93 -7.10
CA SER A 236 2.53 -18.87 -6.42
C SER A 236 2.24 -19.23 -4.96
N THR A 237 1.84 -20.49 -4.70
CA THR A 237 1.60 -20.99 -3.35
C THR A 237 2.89 -20.99 -2.53
N LEU A 238 4.02 -21.38 -3.11
CA LEU A 238 5.32 -21.32 -2.43
C LEU A 238 5.67 -19.89 -2.02
N VAL A 239 5.46 -18.89 -2.89
CA VAL A 239 5.68 -17.47 -2.57
C VAL A 239 4.80 -17.04 -1.39
N VAL A 240 3.51 -17.37 -1.40
CA VAL A 240 2.58 -17.06 -0.29
C VAL A 240 3.03 -17.73 1.01
N LEU A 241 3.46 -19.00 0.97
CA LEU A 241 3.95 -19.73 2.15
C LEU A 241 5.24 -19.14 2.71
N LEU A 242 6.17 -18.68 1.85
CA LEU A 242 7.39 -17.98 2.29
C LEU A 242 7.05 -16.67 3.02
N TYR A 243 6.17 -15.84 2.47
CA TYR A 243 5.70 -14.64 3.19
C TYR A 243 4.96 -15.01 4.47
N GLY A 244 4.11 -16.01 4.44
CA GLY A 244 3.43 -16.53 5.62
C GLY A 244 4.41 -16.93 6.71
N THR A 245 5.51 -17.58 6.35
CA THR A 245 6.58 -17.98 7.28
C THR A 245 7.23 -16.75 7.92
N ILE A 246 7.60 -15.73 7.12
CA ILE A 246 8.20 -14.49 7.65
C ILE A 246 7.22 -13.79 8.61
N ILE A 247 5.95 -13.70 8.24
CA ILE A 247 4.91 -13.07 9.07
C ILE A 247 4.73 -13.83 10.39
N VAL A 248 4.62 -15.18 10.34
CA VAL A 248 4.47 -16.01 11.55
C VAL A 248 5.69 -15.90 12.46
N VAL A 249 6.90 -15.93 11.91
CA VAL A 249 8.14 -15.73 12.68
C VAL A 249 8.13 -14.33 13.32
N GLY A 250 7.73 -13.30 12.57
CA GLY A 250 7.64 -11.94 13.10
C GLY A 250 6.59 -11.79 14.21
N ILE A 251 5.43 -12.43 14.07
CA ILE A 251 4.40 -12.46 15.13
C ILE A 251 4.95 -13.16 16.39
N ARG A 252 5.65 -14.29 16.21
CA ARG A 252 6.30 -14.98 17.33
C ARG A 252 7.36 -14.11 18.00
N THR A 253 8.16 -13.39 17.23
CA THR A 253 9.13 -12.41 17.74
C THR A 253 8.44 -11.33 18.57
N ALA A 254 7.39 -10.72 18.04
CA ALA A 254 6.61 -9.72 18.77
C ALA A 254 5.98 -10.27 20.07
N SER A 255 5.43 -11.49 20.03
CA SER A 255 4.77 -12.10 21.20
C SER A 255 5.74 -12.50 22.30
N ARG A 256 6.95 -12.93 21.95
CA ARG A 256 7.98 -13.35 22.92
C ARG A 256 8.81 -12.18 23.46
N CYS A 257 8.83 -11.05 22.78
CA CYS A 257 9.62 -9.90 23.17
C CYS A 257 9.12 -9.31 24.50
N ARG A 258 9.98 -9.32 25.53
CA ARG A 258 9.69 -8.72 26.85
C ARG A 258 9.84 -7.21 26.83
N ASP A 259 10.79 -6.70 26.04
CA ASP A 259 10.95 -5.28 25.86
C ASP A 259 9.75 -4.69 25.11
N ARG A 260 9.20 -3.64 25.70
CA ARG A 260 7.99 -3.00 25.18
C ARG A 260 8.22 -2.31 23.84
N LEU A 261 9.37 -1.63 23.70
CA LEU A 261 9.73 -0.94 22.48
C LEU A 261 9.90 -1.97 21.32
N GLY A 262 10.68 -2.99 21.57
CA GLY A 262 10.93 -4.06 20.59
C GLY A 262 9.65 -4.78 20.16
N ARG A 263 8.75 -5.07 21.10
CA ARG A 263 7.44 -5.68 20.80
C ARG A 263 6.62 -4.82 19.84
N ILE A 264 6.55 -3.51 20.09
CA ILE A 264 5.75 -2.60 19.26
C ILE A 264 6.41 -2.39 17.90
N ILE A 265 7.75 -2.31 17.81
CA ILE A 265 8.48 -2.27 16.53
C ILE A 265 8.19 -3.52 15.72
N ALA A 266 8.37 -4.71 16.30
CA ALA A 266 8.10 -5.97 15.61
C ALA A 266 6.65 -6.05 15.11
N THR A 267 5.69 -5.62 15.92
CA THR A 267 4.28 -5.53 15.50
C THR A 267 4.10 -4.60 14.31
N GLY A 268 4.69 -3.41 14.35
CA GLY A 268 4.60 -2.43 13.26
C GLY A 268 5.19 -2.98 11.95
N VAL A 269 6.39 -3.56 12.01
CA VAL A 269 7.06 -4.16 10.83
C VAL A 269 6.25 -5.30 10.24
N VAL A 270 5.78 -6.23 11.08
CA VAL A 270 4.99 -7.38 10.63
C VAL A 270 3.67 -6.95 10.00
N THR A 271 2.98 -5.99 10.61
CA THR A 271 1.72 -5.46 10.06
C THR A 271 1.96 -4.76 8.73
N LEU A 272 3.01 -3.94 8.63
CA LEU A 272 3.38 -3.27 7.40
C LEU A 272 3.67 -4.27 6.28
N LEU A 273 4.47 -5.30 6.57
CA LEU A 273 4.80 -6.37 5.61
C LEU A 273 3.53 -7.13 5.17
N PHE A 274 2.70 -7.53 6.14
CA PHE A 274 1.43 -8.21 5.85
C PHE A 274 0.54 -7.38 4.92
N CYS A 275 0.36 -6.10 5.22
CA CYS A 275 -0.47 -5.21 4.41
C CYS A 275 0.08 -5.06 2.99
N HIS A 276 1.40 -4.90 2.82
CA HIS A 276 2.03 -4.85 1.49
C HIS A 276 1.79 -6.11 0.68
N VAL A 277 2.04 -7.28 1.28
CA VAL A 277 1.85 -8.58 0.61
C VAL A 277 0.38 -8.79 0.27
N PHE A 278 -0.52 -8.55 1.23
CA PHE A 278 -1.96 -8.73 1.03
C PHE A 278 -2.51 -7.82 -0.08
N VAL A 279 -2.14 -6.54 -0.06
CA VAL A 279 -2.64 -5.58 -1.06
C VAL A 279 -2.02 -5.85 -2.43
N ASN A 280 -0.70 -6.14 -2.53
CA ASN A 280 -0.10 -6.43 -3.81
C ASN A 280 -0.67 -7.70 -4.44
N ILE A 281 -0.69 -8.83 -3.72
CA ILE A 281 -1.27 -10.08 -4.24
C ILE A 281 -2.77 -9.88 -4.53
N GLY A 282 -3.49 -9.22 -3.63
CA GLY A 282 -4.92 -8.95 -3.77
C GLY A 282 -5.26 -8.13 -5.02
N MET A 283 -4.45 -7.11 -5.39
CA MET A 283 -4.71 -6.35 -6.61
C MET A 283 -4.40 -7.14 -7.88
N ASN A 284 -3.43 -8.07 -7.85
CA ASN A 284 -3.11 -8.94 -8.98
C ASN A 284 -4.24 -9.94 -9.30
N ILE A 285 -5.01 -10.34 -8.28
CA ILE A 285 -6.18 -11.23 -8.43
C ILE A 285 -7.52 -10.49 -8.33
N ARG A 286 -7.50 -9.16 -8.43
CA ARG A 286 -8.67 -8.28 -8.39
C ARG A 286 -9.51 -8.37 -7.11
N MET A 287 -8.92 -8.75 -5.97
CA MET A 287 -9.60 -8.69 -4.65
C MET A 287 -9.63 -7.28 -4.07
N VAL A 288 -8.68 -6.43 -4.45
CA VAL A 288 -8.59 -5.03 -4.04
C VAL A 288 -8.30 -4.13 -5.25
N PRO A 289 -8.66 -2.83 -5.20
CA PRO A 289 -8.33 -1.89 -6.27
C PRO A 289 -6.81 -1.79 -6.48
N VAL A 290 -6.39 -1.46 -7.70
CA VAL A 290 -4.97 -1.25 -8.01
C VAL A 290 -4.44 -0.04 -7.27
N THR A 291 -3.49 -0.26 -6.38
CA THR A 291 -2.86 0.77 -5.56
C THR A 291 -1.48 1.19 -6.05
N GLY A 292 -0.80 0.33 -6.83
CA GLY A 292 0.57 0.58 -7.28
C GLY A 292 1.62 0.30 -6.20
N LEU A 293 1.33 -0.57 -5.23
CA LEU A 293 2.27 -0.96 -4.19
C LEU A 293 3.16 -2.12 -4.67
N PRO A 294 4.48 -2.01 -4.50
CA PRO A 294 5.39 -3.10 -4.83
C PRO A 294 5.24 -4.27 -3.85
N LEU A 295 5.54 -5.48 -4.32
CA LEU A 295 5.65 -6.67 -3.47
C LEU A 295 7.03 -6.69 -2.80
N PRO A 296 7.13 -6.61 -1.46
CA PRO A 296 8.40 -6.54 -0.76
C PRO A 296 9.37 -7.65 -1.18
N LEU A 297 10.65 -7.34 -1.38
CA LEU A 297 11.73 -8.25 -1.78
C LEU A 297 11.64 -8.85 -3.19
N LEU A 298 10.49 -8.85 -3.86
CA LEU A 298 10.32 -9.44 -5.19
C LEU A 298 10.17 -8.38 -6.29
N SER A 299 9.56 -7.23 -6.00
CA SER A 299 9.45 -6.14 -6.97
C SER A 299 10.80 -5.44 -7.21
N SER A 300 10.99 -4.94 -8.43
CA SER A 300 12.26 -4.32 -8.88
C SER A 300 12.50 -2.89 -8.37
N GLY A 301 11.66 -2.36 -7.49
CA GLY A 301 11.78 -1.00 -6.95
C GLY A 301 12.96 -0.84 -5.98
N GLY A 302 14.03 -0.10 -6.36
CA GLY A 302 15.22 0.05 -5.53
C GLY A 302 14.93 0.57 -4.11
N SER A 303 14.16 1.66 -3.97
CA SER A 303 13.78 2.20 -2.66
C SER A 303 12.95 1.21 -1.84
N SER A 304 12.03 0.49 -2.47
CA SER A 304 11.17 -0.50 -1.81
C SER A 304 11.97 -1.69 -1.29
N VAL A 305 12.95 -2.18 -2.06
CA VAL A 305 13.84 -3.28 -1.65
C VAL A 305 14.67 -2.87 -0.44
N VAL A 306 15.32 -1.71 -0.50
CA VAL A 306 16.12 -1.20 0.62
C VAL A 306 15.27 -1.04 1.88
N CYS A 307 14.10 -0.43 1.77
CA CYS A 307 13.19 -0.24 2.90
C CYS A 307 12.67 -1.58 3.44
N SER A 308 12.38 -2.55 2.58
CA SER A 308 11.96 -3.89 3.01
C SER A 308 13.07 -4.61 3.79
N LEU A 309 14.32 -4.52 3.32
CA LEU A 309 15.47 -5.07 4.02
C LEU A 309 15.72 -4.36 5.36
N MET A 310 15.58 -3.03 5.42
CA MET A 310 15.67 -2.28 6.68
C MET A 310 14.58 -2.71 7.67
N ALA A 311 13.35 -2.89 7.21
CA ALA A 311 12.26 -3.37 8.06
C ALA A 311 12.53 -4.77 8.62
N LEU A 312 13.02 -5.70 7.78
CA LEU A 312 13.42 -7.04 8.23
C LEU A 312 14.63 -7.00 9.15
N GLY A 313 15.62 -6.12 8.89
CA GLY A 313 16.75 -5.90 9.77
C GLY A 313 16.33 -5.41 11.17
N LEU A 314 15.33 -4.52 11.25
CA LEU A 314 14.75 -4.10 12.53
C LEU A 314 14.05 -5.27 13.25
N LEU A 315 13.33 -6.11 12.52
CA LEU A 315 12.67 -7.28 13.11
C LEU A 315 13.69 -8.29 13.63
N GLU A 316 14.75 -8.55 12.88
CA GLU A 316 15.83 -9.46 13.28
C GLU A 316 16.62 -8.89 14.47
N ASN A 317 16.89 -7.58 14.49
CA ASN A 317 17.49 -6.91 15.63
C ASN A 317 16.66 -7.13 16.92
N VAL A 318 15.34 -6.94 16.85
CA VAL A 318 14.46 -7.24 18.00
C VAL A 318 14.56 -8.68 18.42
N ARG A 319 14.66 -9.63 17.47
CA ARG A 319 14.78 -11.05 17.73
C ARG A 319 16.10 -11.42 18.42
N LEU A 320 17.22 -10.88 17.94
CA LEU A 320 18.55 -11.16 18.47
C LEU A 320 18.76 -10.58 19.88
N TYR A 321 18.19 -9.42 20.16
CA TYR A 321 18.31 -8.76 21.45
C TYR A 321 17.15 -9.09 22.41
N GLN A 322 16.28 -10.04 22.08
CA GLN A 322 15.39 -10.63 23.05
C GLN A 322 16.25 -11.31 24.11
N LYS A 323 16.22 -10.77 25.34
CA LYS A 323 16.85 -11.46 26.47
C LYS A 323 16.08 -12.77 26.66
N ASP A 324 16.71 -13.88 26.32
CA ASP A 324 16.30 -15.20 26.73
C ASP A 324 16.46 -15.28 28.25
N ASN A 325 15.36 -15.18 28.98
CA ASN A 325 15.25 -15.53 30.39
C ASN A 325 13.98 -16.32 30.59
#